data_27ded3bdc3e592b9f3e7e413ed5ae9e1
#
_entry.id   27ded3bdc3e592b9f3e7e413ed5ae9e1
#
_cell.length_a   1.000
_cell.length_b   1.000
_cell.length_c   1.000
_cell.angle_alpha   90.00
_cell.angle_beta   90.00
_cell.angle_gamma   90.00
#
_symmetry.space_group_name_H-M   'P 1'
#
loop_
_entity.id
_entity.type
_entity.pdbx_description
1 polymer ?
#
loop_
_entity_poly.entity_id
_entity_poly.type
_entity_poly.pdbx_seq_one_letter_code
_entity_poly.pdbx_strand_id
1 'polypeptide(L)'
;DQVRISLNMPNGTIEKVTDSIISLIEQRAIEVTDQISEEYFGSDGEKQLVKNIIKNVGPGSSSASLSINLLEGEERPNEITSRLVTNRIQERVGLIFGVESLVFGSGGNFGGSPVSISFLGNNITELKAVKSALKERLKNNVLLKDVTDNDPAGIKEGRIKLNETAYALGLNLRTVMTQVRAGFFGSQAQRFQRGQDEIRVWIRYNRENRSSIKSLDNMRILIPSGDRVPLKEIASYEIARGDVAINHLEGRREIQVSADIKDPKKTSATDIMEEIENEIMPEILAKYPTVTTSFEGQNREFTKLNDSLIPVGLIVLLLIYIVIAFTFRGYSQPLLLLFLLP
;
A
#
# COMPACT_ATOMS: atom_id res chain seq x y z
N ASP A 1 0.05 14.21 -17.62
CA ASP A 1 -0.98 13.20 -17.34
C ASP A 1 -0.37 11.79 -17.30
N GLN A 2 -0.66 11.06 -16.24
CA GLN A 2 -0.04 9.77 -15.96
C GLN A 2 -1.09 8.74 -15.49
N VAL A 3 -1.00 7.53 -16.00
CA VAL A 3 -1.67 6.36 -15.41
C VAL A 3 -0.64 5.58 -14.61
N ARG A 4 -0.95 5.29 -13.36
CA ARG A 4 -0.07 4.55 -12.45
C ARG A 4 -0.74 3.25 -12.01
N ILE A 5 -0.04 2.14 -12.21
CA ILE A 5 -0.48 0.83 -11.76
C ILE A 5 0.49 0.37 -10.68
N SER A 6 -0.02 0.01 -9.52
CA SER A 6 0.78 -0.47 -8.39
C SER A 6 0.40 -1.92 -8.08
N LEU A 7 1.38 -2.79 -8.16
CA LEU A 7 1.25 -4.23 -7.89
C LEU A 7 1.96 -4.57 -6.58
N ASN A 8 1.25 -5.17 -5.64
CA ASN A 8 1.85 -5.79 -4.47
C ASN A 8 1.50 -7.29 -4.46
N MET A 9 2.54 -8.09 -4.42
CA MET A 9 2.47 -9.54 -4.25
C MET A 9 2.57 -9.89 -2.77
N PRO A 10 2.11 -11.06 -2.35
CA PRO A 10 2.30 -11.54 -0.99
C PRO A 10 3.77 -11.50 -0.59
N ASN A 11 4.05 -11.05 0.64
CA ASN A 11 5.41 -10.94 1.15
C ASN A 11 6.13 -12.29 1.09
N GLY A 12 7.37 -12.26 0.59
CA GLY A 12 8.17 -13.46 0.32
C GLY A 12 8.06 -13.98 -1.12
N THR A 13 7.27 -13.33 -1.98
CA THR A 13 7.26 -13.62 -3.42
C THR A 13 8.62 -13.28 -4.01
N ILE A 14 9.14 -14.14 -4.87
CA ILE A 14 10.43 -13.92 -5.56
C ILE A 14 10.24 -12.88 -6.68
N GLU A 15 11.25 -12.04 -6.86
CA GLU A 15 11.25 -10.94 -7.85
C GLU A 15 10.83 -11.40 -9.26
N LYS A 16 11.30 -12.57 -9.69
CA LYS A 16 10.97 -13.12 -11.01
C LYS A 16 9.46 -13.33 -11.23
N VAL A 17 8.72 -13.71 -10.19
CA VAL A 17 7.26 -13.87 -10.28
C VAL A 17 6.59 -12.50 -10.34
N THR A 18 7.03 -11.56 -9.53
CA THR A 18 6.53 -10.18 -9.54
C THR A 18 6.79 -9.51 -10.90
N ASP A 19 8.00 -9.68 -11.45
CA ASP A 19 8.34 -9.16 -12.78
C ASP A 19 7.50 -9.80 -13.88
N SER A 20 7.27 -11.11 -13.83
CA SER A 20 6.42 -11.78 -14.81
C SER A 20 4.97 -11.25 -14.82
N ILE A 21 4.42 -10.97 -13.62
CA ILE A 21 3.05 -10.45 -13.51
C ILE A 21 2.97 -9.00 -13.96
N ILE A 22 3.92 -8.15 -13.56
CA ILE A 22 3.91 -6.76 -14.00
C ILE A 22 4.17 -6.64 -15.51
N SER A 23 4.95 -7.54 -16.11
CA SER A 23 5.17 -7.60 -17.56
C SER A 23 3.89 -8.03 -18.31
N LEU A 24 3.10 -8.93 -17.75
CA LEU A 24 1.78 -9.27 -18.30
C LEU A 24 0.83 -8.06 -18.27
N ILE A 25 0.85 -7.30 -17.18
CA ILE A 25 0.04 -6.08 -17.04
C ILE A 25 0.51 -5.02 -18.03
N GLU A 26 1.82 -4.85 -18.19
CA GLU A 26 2.44 -3.94 -19.16
C GLU A 26 1.98 -4.26 -20.59
N GLN A 27 2.06 -5.52 -20.99
CA GLN A 27 1.62 -5.96 -22.31
C GLN A 27 0.13 -5.64 -22.57
N ARG A 28 -0.75 -5.96 -21.60
CA ARG A 28 -2.17 -5.64 -21.71
C ARG A 28 -2.45 -4.14 -21.74
N ALA A 29 -1.66 -3.36 -21.02
CA ALA A 29 -1.78 -1.91 -21.01
C ALA A 29 -1.36 -1.33 -22.38
N ILE A 30 -0.30 -1.83 -22.99
CA ILE A 30 0.15 -1.44 -24.33
C ILE A 30 -0.95 -1.76 -25.36
N GLU A 31 -1.51 -2.99 -25.34
CA GLU A 31 -2.59 -3.38 -26.25
C GLU A 31 -3.77 -2.38 -26.19
N VAL A 32 -4.15 -1.95 -24.98
CA VAL A 32 -5.26 -0.99 -24.80
C VAL A 32 -4.88 0.41 -25.29
N THR A 33 -3.69 0.87 -24.98
CA THR A 33 -3.23 2.21 -25.39
C THR A 33 -3.05 2.30 -26.89
N ASP A 34 -2.62 1.24 -27.56
CA ASP A 34 -2.52 1.16 -29.01
C ASP A 34 -3.91 1.16 -29.64
N GLN A 35 -4.87 0.40 -29.11
CA GLN A 35 -6.26 0.42 -29.58
C GLN A 35 -6.89 1.82 -29.46
N ILE A 36 -6.67 2.52 -28.34
CA ILE A 36 -7.15 3.89 -28.17
C ILE A 36 -6.44 4.84 -29.15
N SER A 37 -5.14 4.64 -29.40
CA SER A 37 -4.39 5.44 -30.36
C SER A 37 -4.94 5.26 -31.78
N GLU A 38 -5.22 4.05 -32.21
CA GLU A 38 -5.83 3.75 -33.52
C GLU A 38 -7.26 4.32 -33.64
N GLU A 39 -8.07 4.19 -32.56
CA GLU A 39 -9.46 4.66 -32.54
C GLU A 39 -9.56 6.18 -32.70
N TYR A 40 -8.63 6.95 -32.14
CA TYR A 40 -8.74 8.42 -32.06
C TYR A 40 -7.75 9.20 -32.93
N PHE A 41 -6.58 8.64 -33.22
CA PHE A 41 -5.54 9.30 -34.03
C PHE A 41 -5.38 8.71 -35.42
N GLY A 42 -6.06 7.55 -35.71
CA GLY A 42 -5.99 6.85 -36.99
C GLY A 42 -4.75 5.97 -37.12
N SER A 43 -4.71 5.16 -38.18
CA SER A 43 -3.65 4.18 -38.46
C SER A 43 -2.35 4.81 -38.98
N ASP A 44 -2.31 6.08 -39.32
CA ASP A 44 -1.16 6.75 -39.96
C ASP A 44 0.00 7.11 -39.02
N GLY A 45 -0.09 6.79 -37.74
CA GLY A 45 1.06 6.68 -36.82
C GLY A 45 1.76 7.97 -36.42
N GLU A 46 1.30 9.17 -36.81
CA GLU A 46 1.96 10.43 -36.48
C GLU A 46 1.83 10.83 -34.99
N LYS A 47 0.79 10.40 -34.30
CA LYS A 47 0.61 10.66 -32.87
C LYS A 47 0.27 9.38 -32.14
N GLN A 48 1.02 9.09 -31.08
CA GLN A 48 0.72 8.00 -30.15
C GLN A 48 0.24 8.58 -28.83
N LEU A 49 -0.77 7.94 -28.20
CA LEU A 49 -1.32 8.35 -26.91
C LEU A 49 -0.28 8.33 -25.79
N VAL A 50 0.69 7.42 -25.86
CA VAL A 50 1.70 7.17 -24.83
C VAL A 50 3.02 7.81 -25.22
N LYS A 51 3.56 8.66 -24.34
CA LYS A 51 4.92 9.21 -24.47
C LYS A 51 5.98 8.18 -24.08
N ASN A 52 5.80 7.54 -22.93
CA ASN A 52 6.69 6.47 -22.45
C ASN A 52 6.00 5.63 -21.36
N ILE A 53 6.57 4.43 -21.14
CA ILE A 53 6.15 3.52 -20.10
C ILE A 53 7.39 3.23 -19.23
N ILE A 54 7.22 3.37 -17.92
CA ILE A 54 8.26 3.12 -16.93
C ILE A 54 7.81 1.96 -16.05
N LYS A 55 8.48 0.82 -16.19
CA LYS A 55 8.30 -0.33 -15.32
C LYS A 55 9.38 -0.30 -14.24
N ASN A 56 8.96 -0.40 -12.98
CA ASN A 56 9.86 -0.48 -11.83
C ASN A 56 9.48 -1.68 -10.97
N VAL A 57 10.44 -2.55 -10.69
CA VAL A 57 10.30 -3.66 -9.73
C VAL A 57 11.04 -3.25 -8.47
N GLY A 58 10.31 -3.13 -7.36
CA GLY A 58 10.84 -2.64 -6.08
C GLY A 58 9.92 -1.59 -5.42
N PRO A 59 10.26 -1.17 -4.20
CA PRO A 59 11.31 -1.69 -3.34
C PRO A 59 11.00 -3.10 -2.84
N GLY A 60 12.00 -3.96 -2.84
CA GLY A 60 11.86 -5.38 -2.49
C GLY A 60 11.38 -6.25 -3.65
N SER A 61 11.27 -7.55 -3.42
CA SER A 61 10.95 -8.55 -4.46
C SER A 61 9.45 -8.72 -4.72
N SER A 62 8.59 -8.20 -3.84
CA SER A 62 7.14 -8.43 -3.88
C SER A 62 6.33 -7.23 -4.35
N SER A 63 6.96 -6.11 -4.71
CA SER A 63 6.28 -4.93 -5.21
C SER A 63 6.78 -4.52 -6.59
N ALA A 64 5.89 -3.99 -7.42
CA ALA A 64 6.22 -3.42 -8.71
C ALA A 64 5.25 -2.28 -9.06
N SER A 65 5.69 -1.39 -9.92
CA SER A 65 4.84 -0.32 -10.44
C SER A 65 5.06 -0.10 -11.93
N LEU A 66 3.99 0.28 -12.61
CA LEU A 66 3.99 0.67 -14.00
C LEU A 66 3.44 2.09 -14.09
N SER A 67 4.22 2.98 -14.69
CA SER A 67 3.85 4.37 -14.92
C SER A 67 3.75 4.62 -16.41
N ILE A 68 2.57 4.92 -16.90
CA ILE A 68 2.29 5.19 -18.32
C ILE A 68 2.07 6.69 -18.45
N ASN A 69 3.03 7.38 -19.06
CA ASN A 69 2.96 8.80 -19.32
C ASN A 69 2.22 9.04 -20.64
N LEU A 70 1.08 9.69 -20.55
CA LEU A 70 0.24 10.02 -21.68
C LEU A 70 0.67 11.37 -22.29
N LEU A 71 0.24 11.65 -23.51
CA LEU A 71 0.27 13.00 -24.09
C LEU A 71 -0.41 13.99 -23.14
N GLU A 72 -0.05 15.26 -23.21
CA GLU A 72 -0.69 16.31 -22.41
C GLU A 72 -2.16 16.49 -22.77
N GLY A 73 -2.97 16.95 -21.82
CA GLY A 73 -4.42 17.06 -22.03
C GLY A 73 -4.81 17.95 -23.21
N GLU A 74 -3.99 18.98 -23.50
CA GLU A 74 -4.17 19.89 -24.64
C GLU A 74 -3.88 19.25 -26.00
N GLU A 75 -3.04 18.19 -26.01
CA GLU A 75 -2.67 17.46 -27.23
C GLU A 75 -3.60 16.29 -27.55
N ARG A 76 -4.56 16.01 -26.65
CA ARG A 76 -5.51 14.90 -26.76
C ARG A 76 -6.93 15.39 -27.04
N PRO A 77 -7.75 14.62 -27.74
CA PRO A 77 -9.20 14.85 -27.76
C PRO A 77 -9.77 14.89 -26.34
N ASN A 78 -10.68 15.82 -26.05
CA ASN A 78 -11.27 16.03 -24.71
C ASN A 78 -11.95 14.77 -24.13
N GLU A 79 -12.30 13.81 -24.98
CA GLU A 79 -12.92 12.54 -24.61
C GLU A 79 -11.92 11.56 -23.99
N ILE A 80 -10.62 11.67 -24.31
CA ILE A 80 -9.57 10.77 -23.82
C ILE A 80 -9.01 11.30 -22.50
N THR A 81 -9.70 11.04 -21.42
CA THR A 81 -9.19 11.33 -20.08
C THR A 81 -8.27 10.21 -19.58
N SER A 82 -7.30 10.55 -18.72
CA SER A 82 -6.46 9.52 -18.06
C SER A 82 -7.27 8.47 -17.30
N ARG A 83 -8.45 8.84 -16.80
CA ARG A 83 -9.40 7.92 -16.17
C ARG A 83 -10.00 6.91 -17.14
N LEU A 84 -10.40 7.36 -18.35
CA LEU A 84 -10.92 6.46 -19.38
C LEU A 84 -9.87 5.41 -19.74
N VAL A 85 -8.63 5.84 -19.94
CA VAL A 85 -7.49 4.96 -20.23
C VAL A 85 -7.29 3.96 -19.08
N THR A 86 -7.28 4.46 -17.84
CA THR A 86 -7.12 3.61 -16.64
C THR A 86 -8.23 2.56 -16.55
N ASN A 87 -9.48 2.94 -16.75
CA ASN A 87 -10.60 2.01 -16.66
C ASN A 87 -10.55 0.94 -17.76
N ARG A 88 -10.24 1.31 -19.00
CA ARG A 88 -10.06 0.34 -20.11
C ARG A 88 -8.90 -0.63 -19.82
N ILE A 89 -7.78 -0.14 -19.28
CA ILE A 89 -6.66 -0.99 -18.88
C ILE A 89 -7.09 -1.93 -17.76
N GLN A 90 -7.79 -1.43 -16.74
CA GLN A 90 -8.28 -2.25 -15.62
C GLN A 90 -9.24 -3.36 -16.09
N GLU A 91 -10.15 -3.04 -17.00
CA GLU A 91 -11.05 -4.03 -17.61
C GLU A 91 -10.28 -5.09 -18.42
N ARG A 92 -9.29 -4.67 -19.21
CA ARG A 92 -8.46 -5.60 -20.01
C ARG A 92 -7.57 -6.48 -19.15
N VAL A 93 -6.99 -5.92 -18.09
CA VAL A 93 -6.17 -6.67 -17.14
C VAL A 93 -7.02 -7.67 -16.36
N GLY A 94 -8.24 -7.29 -15.97
CA GLY A 94 -9.15 -8.15 -15.23
C GLY A 94 -8.59 -8.62 -13.89
N LEU A 95 -9.10 -9.74 -13.39
CA LEU A 95 -8.65 -10.32 -12.12
C LEU A 95 -7.36 -11.11 -12.31
N ILE A 96 -6.37 -10.80 -11.50
CA ILE A 96 -5.11 -11.56 -11.40
C ILE A 96 -5.08 -12.26 -10.05
N PHE A 97 -5.04 -13.59 -10.08
CA PHE A 97 -5.00 -14.40 -8.86
C PHE A 97 -3.61 -14.37 -8.21
N GLY A 98 -3.58 -14.47 -6.89
CA GLY A 98 -2.34 -14.55 -6.13
C GLY A 98 -1.66 -13.20 -5.86
N VAL A 99 -2.28 -12.08 -6.24
CA VAL A 99 -1.83 -10.74 -5.86
C VAL A 99 -2.43 -10.34 -4.51
N GLU A 100 -1.69 -9.56 -3.72
CA GLU A 100 -2.20 -8.99 -2.48
C GLU A 100 -3.01 -7.72 -2.74
N SER A 101 -2.48 -6.85 -3.59
CA SER A 101 -3.21 -5.69 -4.09
C SER A 101 -2.74 -5.30 -5.49
N LEU A 102 -3.69 -4.86 -6.31
CA LEU A 102 -3.45 -4.29 -7.63
C LEU A 102 -4.33 -3.04 -7.74
N VAL A 103 -3.68 -1.89 -7.82
CA VAL A 103 -4.33 -0.59 -7.78
C VAL A 103 -4.06 0.16 -9.08
N PHE A 104 -5.12 0.68 -9.68
CA PHE A 104 -5.07 1.48 -10.91
C PHE A 104 -5.42 2.94 -10.60
N GLY A 105 -4.43 3.84 -10.67
CA GLY A 105 -4.58 5.27 -10.43
C GLY A 105 -4.44 6.10 -11.69
N SER A 106 -5.24 7.16 -11.80
CA SER A 106 -5.13 8.17 -12.86
C SER A 106 -4.92 9.55 -12.23
N GLY A 107 -3.73 10.11 -12.43
CA GLY A 107 -3.37 11.41 -11.86
C GLY A 107 -2.99 11.37 -10.38
N GLY A 108 -2.58 12.49 -9.82
CA GLY A 108 -2.31 12.63 -8.39
C GLY A 108 -3.62 12.82 -7.63
N ASN A 109 -3.96 11.89 -6.75
CA ASN A 109 -5.02 12.12 -5.77
C ASN A 109 -4.53 13.17 -4.77
N PHE A 110 -4.95 14.42 -4.97
CA PHE A 110 -4.68 15.48 -4.02
C PHE A 110 -5.45 15.16 -2.71
N GLY A 111 -4.73 15.05 -1.60
CA GLY A 111 -5.32 14.74 -0.29
C GLY A 111 -5.47 13.25 0.03
N GLY A 112 -4.97 12.32 -0.80
CA GLY A 112 -5.01 10.86 -0.54
C GLY A 112 -6.25 10.16 -1.09
N SER A 113 -6.54 8.96 -0.57
CA SER A 113 -7.70 8.17 -0.99
C SER A 113 -9.02 8.83 -0.58
N PRO A 114 -10.06 8.77 -1.42
CA PRO A 114 -11.39 9.31 -1.09
C PRO A 114 -11.98 8.71 0.18
N VAL A 115 -11.81 7.40 0.35
CA VAL A 115 -12.18 6.68 1.57
C VAL A 115 -10.90 6.23 2.26
N SER A 116 -10.67 6.71 3.47
CA SER A 116 -9.50 6.36 4.26
C SER A 116 -9.85 6.42 5.75
N ILE A 117 -9.77 5.27 6.42
CA ILE A 117 -10.18 5.11 7.81
C ILE A 117 -9.05 4.42 8.56
N SER A 118 -8.56 5.10 9.61
CA SER A 118 -7.55 4.58 10.52
C SER A 118 -8.20 4.06 11.78
N PHE A 119 -7.87 2.84 12.14
CA PHE A 119 -8.22 2.21 13.42
C PHE A 119 -7.05 2.32 14.38
N LEU A 120 -7.32 2.83 15.57
CA LEU A 120 -6.34 3.11 16.59
C LEU A 120 -6.63 2.31 17.85
N GLY A 121 -5.64 1.63 18.39
CA GLY A 121 -5.80 0.85 19.61
C GLY A 121 -4.53 0.12 20.02
N ASN A 122 -4.51 -0.42 21.23
CA ASN A 122 -3.38 -1.20 21.73
C ASN A 122 -3.57 -2.72 21.54
N ASN A 123 -4.81 -3.17 21.32
CA ASN A 123 -5.11 -4.57 21.10
C ASN A 123 -5.05 -4.91 19.60
N ILE A 124 -3.93 -5.51 19.20
CA ILE A 124 -3.68 -5.86 17.80
C ILE A 124 -4.70 -6.86 17.23
N THR A 125 -5.21 -7.75 18.07
CA THR A 125 -6.18 -8.76 17.64
C THR A 125 -7.50 -8.10 17.26
N GLU A 126 -7.98 -7.15 18.07
CA GLU A 126 -9.18 -6.38 17.78
C GLU A 126 -8.97 -5.47 16.57
N LEU A 127 -7.82 -4.79 16.46
CA LEU A 127 -7.50 -3.98 15.29
C LEU A 127 -7.56 -4.79 13.98
N LYS A 128 -6.96 -5.99 13.96
CA LYS A 128 -7.00 -6.87 12.78
C LYS A 128 -8.41 -7.41 12.50
N ALA A 129 -9.21 -7.65 13.52
CA ALA A 129 -10.60 -8.08 13.36
C ALA A 129 -11.47 -6.95 12.77
N VAL A 130 -11.37 -5.73 13.29
CA VAL A 130 -12.06 -4.54 12.77
C VAL A 130 -11.65 -4.25 11.33
N LYS A 131 -10.34 -4.26 11.03
CA LYS A 131 -9.82 -4.14 9.66
C LYS A 131 -10.49 -5.12 8.71
N SER A 132 -10.55 -6.40 9.10
CA SER A 132 -11.11 -7.45 8.25
C SER A 132 -12.60 -7.27 8.02
N ALA A 133 -13.35 -6.92 9.07
CA ALA A 133 -14.78 -6.66 8.98
C ALA A 133 -15.11 -5.46 8.07
N LEU A 134 -14.39 -4.34 8.24
CA LEU A 134 -14.57 -3.19 7.35
C LEU A 134 -14.19 -3.52 5.91
N LYS A 135 -13.01 -4.15 5.71
CA LYS A 135 -12.52 -4.49 4.37
C LYS A 135 -13.50 -5.38 3.61
N GLU A 136 -14.15 -6.32 4.29
CA GLU A 136 -15.18 -7.17 3.69
C GLU A 136 -16.42 -6.37 3.29
N ARG A 137 -16.90 -5.46 4.15
CA ARG A 137 -18.02 -4.57 3.83
C ARG A 137 -17.73 -3.67 2.64
N LEU A 138 -16.54 -3.04 2.62
CA LEU A 138 -16.14 -2.14 1.53
C LEU A 138 -15.96 -2.89 0.19
N LYS A 139 -15.43 -4.12 0.21
CA LYS A 139 -15.32 -4.95 -1.01
C LYS A 139 -16.66 -5.32 -1.62
N ASN A 140 -17.69 -5.47 -0.81
CA ASN A 140 -19.04 -5.79 -1.25
C ASN A 140 -19.82 -4.54 -1.70
N ASN A 141 -19.31 -3.34 -1.46
CA ASN A 141 -19.93 -2.11 -1.93
C ASN A 141 -19.61 -1.89 -3.43
N VAL A 142 -20.67 -1.82 -4.24
CA VAL A 142 -20.58 -1.70 -5.71
C VAL A 142 -19.96 -0.36 -6.16
N LEU A 143 -20.02 0.66 -5.32
CA LEU A 143 -19.53 2.01 -5.60
C LEU A 143 -18.03 2.15 -5.38
N LEU A 144 -17.42 1.21 -4.65
CA LEU A 144 -16.01 1.23 -4.29
C LEU A 144 -15.17 0.28 -5.15
N LYS A 145 -13.88 0.59 -5.25
CA LYS A 145 -12.85 -0.23 -5.88
C LYS A 145 -11.55 -0.11 -5.10
N ASP A 146 -10.57 -0.96 -5.43
CA ASP A 146 -9.19 -0.90 -4.93
C ASP A 146 -9.09 -0.83 -3.38
N VAL A 147 -9.90 -1.67 -2.69
CA VAL A 147 -9.91 -1.73 -1.23
C VAL A 147 -8.60 -2.34 -0.72
N THR A 148 -7.79 -1.53 -0.08
CA THR A 148 -6.46 -1.88 0.43
C THR A 148 -6.32 -1.60 1.92
N ASP A 149 -5.28 -2.13 2.54
CA ASP A 149 -4.91 -1.81 3.92
C ASP A 149 -3.38 -1.68 4.06
N ASN A 150 -2.91 -1.05 5.14
CA ASN A 150 -1.49 -0.86 5.46
C ASN A 150 -0.91 -1.94 6.39
N ASP A 151 -1.66 -3.04 6.64
CA ASP A 151 -1.24 -4.18 7.46
C ASP A 151 -1.24 -5.47 6.61
N PRO A 152 -0.36 -5.57 5.59
CA PRO A 152 -0.27 -6.76 4.74
C PRO A 152 0.25 -7.95 5.54
N ALA A 153 -0.12 -9.15 5.12
CA ALA A 153 0.37 -10.37 5.74
C ALA A 153 1.89 -10.51 5.55
N GLY A 154 2.63 -10.66 6.63
CA GLY A 154 4.08 -10.81 6.60
C GLY A 154 4.56 -12.15 6.04
N ILE A 155 5.87 -12.29 5.89
CA ILE A 155 6.51 -13.55 5.54
C ILE A 155 6.29 -14.59 6.64
N LYS A 156 6.29 -15.85 6.24
CA LYS A 156 6.28 -16.95 7.21
C LYS A 156 7.61 -16.98 7.94
N GLU A 157 7.54 -16.92 9.26
CA GLU A 157 8.68 -16.98 10.18
C GLU A 157 8.65 -18.28 10.96
N GLY A 158 9.80 -18.94 11.10
CA GLY A 158 9.99 -20.05 12.01
C GLY A 158 10.42 -19.54 13.39
N ARG A 159 9.52 -19.55 14.36
CA ARG A 159 9.82 -19.16 15.75
C ARG A 159 10.32 -20.38 16.52
N ILE A 160 11.62 -20.41 16.80
CA ILE A 160 12.25 -21.54 17.49
C ILE A 160 12.21 -21.31 18.99
N LYS A 161 11.75 -22.33 19.73
CA LYS A 161 11.80 -22.42 21.19
C LYS A 161 12.66 -23.58 21.59
N LEU A 162 13.64 -23.36 22.47
CA LEU A 162 14.43 -24.43 23.06
C LEU A 162 13.61 -25.18 24.13
N ASN A 163 13.82 -26.48 24.20
CA ASN A 163 13.29 -27.32 25.27
C ASN A 163 14.30 -27.44 26.42
N GLU A 164 13.91 -28.12 27.51
CA GLU A 164 14.77 -28.33 28.70
C GLU A 164 16.04 -29.09 28.36
N THR A 165 15.99 -30.04 27.43
CA THR A 165 17.14 -30.81 26.97
C THR A 165 18.25 -29.92 26.40
N ALA A 166 17.88 -28.86 25.65
CA ALA A 166 18.85 -27.90 25.11
C ALA A 166 19.64 -27.22 26.23
N TYR A 167 18.93 -26.76 27.26
CA TYR A 167 19.57 -26.09 28.42
C TYR A 167 20.45 -27.06 29.22
N ALA A 168 20.01 -28.30 29.41
CA ALA A 168 20.81 -29.34 30.08
C ALA A 168 22.10 -29.66 29.32
N LEU A 169 22.08 -29.53 27.97
CA LEU A 169 23.25 -29.70 27.12
C LEU A 169 24.13 -28.43 27.03
N GLY A 170 23.84 -27.39 27.82
CA GLY A 170 24.60 -26.15 27.85
C GLY A 170 24.37 -25.22 26.67
N LEU A 171 23.28 -25.43 25.91
CA LEU A 171 22.90 -24.57 24.78
C LEU A 171 22.05 -23.38 25.23
N ASN A 172 22.21 -22.29 24.56
CA ASN A 172 21.32 -21.13 24.65
C ASN A 172 20.74 -20.80 23.26
N LEU A 173 19.67 -20.02 23.24
CA LEU A 173 18.96 -19.67 22.01
C LEU A 173 19.88 -18.97 20.99
N ARG A 174 20.76 -18.08 21.44
CA ARG A 174 21.69 -17.36 20.57
C ARG A 174 22.63 -18.33 19.83
N THR A 175 23.22 -19.27 20.55
CA THR A 175 24.16 -20.26 19.98
C THR A 175 23.47 -21.13 18.94
N VAL A 176 22.24 -21.60 19.23
CA VAL A 176 21.46 -22.41 18.31
C VAL A 176 21.07 -21.61 17.09
N MET A 177 20.53 -20.39 17.28
CA MET A 177 20.12 -19.53 16.17
C MET A 177 21.27 -19.11 15.27
N THR A 178 22.47 -18.89 15.83
CA THR A 178 23.66 -18.60 15.02
C THR A 178 24.00 -19.75 14.10
N GLN A 179 23.95 -20.99 14.59
CA GLN A 179 24.20 -22.19 13.79
C GLN A 179 23.12 -22.41 12.73
N VAL A 180 21.83 -22.26 13.11
CA VAL A 180 20.70 -22.36 12.16
C VAL A 180 20.86 -21.34 11.05
N ARG A 181 21.13 -20.08 11.40
CA ARG A 181 21.33 -19.02 10.43
C ARG A 181 22.53 -19.29 9.49
N ALA A 182 23.65 -19.75 10.05
CA ALA A 182 24.83 -20.09 9.28
C ALA A 182 24.55 -21.22 8.26
N GLY A 183 23.77 -22.23 8.64
CA GLY A 183 23.38 -23.31 7.75
C GLY A 183 22.47 -22.87 6.60
N PHE A 184 21.42 -22.12 6.89
CA PHE A 184 20.41 -21.76 5.91
C PHE A 184 20.76 -20.52 5.07
N PHE A 185 21.16 -19.41 5.72
CA PHE A 185 21.51 -18.16 5.04
C PHE A 185 22.99 -18.09 4.67
N GLY A 186 23.83 -18.73 5.47
CA GLY A 186 25.27 -18.72 5.32
C GLY A 186 25.96 -17.89 6.40
N SER A 187 27.23 -18.19 6.56
CA SER A 187 28.20 -17.40 7.33
C SER A 187 29.30 -16.89 6.42
N GLN A 188 29.62 -15.61 6.55
CA GLN A 188 30.76 -15.04 5.82
C GLN A 188 32.06 -15.54 6.46
N ALA A 189 32.76 -16.42 5.73
CA ALA A 189 34.01 -17.01 6.20
C ALA A 189 35.21 -16.10 5.97
N GLN A 190 35.21 -15.37 4.83
CA GLN A 190 36.31 -14.52 4.45
C GLN A 190 35.81 -13.32 3.63
N ARG A 191 36.53 -12.20 3.75
CA ARG A 191 36.34 -11.00 2.96
C ARG A 191 37.71 -10.45 2.60
N PHE A 192 37.95 -10.25 1.32
CA PHE A 192 39.20 -9.66 0.85
C PHE A 192 38.98 -8.84 -0.41
N GLN A 193 39.90 -7.94 -0.67
CA GLN A 193 39.87 -7.08 -1.85
C GLN A 193 40.80 -7.65 -2.93
N ARG A 194 40.32 -7.68 -4.15
CA ARG A 194 41.08 -8.09 -5.32
C ARG A 194 40.99 -7.01 -6.39
N GLY A 195 41.99 -6.15 -6.47
CA GLY A 195 41.92 -4.96 -7.30
C GLY A 195 40.86 -3.97 -6.79
N GLN A 196 39.88 -3.63 -7.62
CA GLN A 196 38.74 -2.77 -7.24
C GLN A 196 37.53 -3.56 -6.69
N ASP A 197 37.55 -4.89 -6.79
CA ASP A 197 36.45 -5.74 -6.40
C ASP A 197 36.60 -6.25 -4.96
N GLU A 198 35.50 -6.20 -4.20
CA GLU A 198 35.39 -6.81 -2.90
C GLU A 198 34.82 -8.24 -3.03
N ILE A 199 35.61 -9.24 -2.64
CA ILE A 199 35.23 -10.66 -2.69
C ILE A 199 34.82 -11.11 -1.30
N ARG A 200 33.62 -11.67 -1.20
CA ARG A 200 33.06 -12.24 0.02
C ARG A 200 32.82 -13.73 -0.14
N VAL A 201 33.46 -14.55 0.69
CA VAL A 201 33.30 -15.99 0.70
C VAL A 201 32.25 -16.37 1.71
N TRP A 202 31.16 -16.99 1.24
CA TRP A 202 30.04 -17.44 2.07
C TRP A 202 29.99 -18.96 2.14
N ILE A 203 29.84 -19.51 3.34
CA ILE A 203 29.65 -20.95 3.59
C ILE A 203 28.21 -21.17 4.04
N ARG A 204 27.49 -22.05 3.38
CA ARG A 204 26.11 -22.43 3.71
C ARG A 204 25.82 -23.86 3.24
N TYR A 205 24.73 -24.44 3.68
CA TYR A 205 24.26 -25.72 3.17
C TYR A 205 23.96 -25.63 1.66
N ASN A 206 24.10 -26.77 0.97
CA ASN A 206 23.67 -26.86 -0.42
C ASN A 206 22.16 -26.59 -0.55
N ARG A 207 21.69 -26.35 -1.76
CA ARG A 207 20.29 -25.96 -2.01
C ARG A 207 19.29 -27.02 -1.56
N GLU A 208 19.61 -28.29 -1.73
CA GLU A 208 18.75 -29.41 -1.34
C GLU A 208 18.49 -29.44 0.16
N ASN A 209 19.53 -29.21 0.98
CA ASN A 209 19.46 -29.26 2.45
C ASN A 209 18.90 -28.00 3.09
N ARG A 210 18.52 -26.96 2.30
CA ARG A 210 17.93 -25.71 2.79
C ARG A 210 16.65 -25.30 2.06
N SER A 211 16.12 -26.16 1.18
CA SER A 211 14.92 -25.87 0.39
C SER A 211 13.61 -26.21 1.12
N SER A 212 13.67 -26.95 2.21
CA SER A 212 12.50 -27.41 2.96
C SER A 212 12.64 -27.11 4.45
N ILE A 213 11.50 -26.80 5.09
CA ILE A 213 11.43 -26.66 6.56
C ILE A 213 11.80 -27.97 7.26
N LYS A 214 11.51 -29.13 6.66
CA LYS A 214 11.93 -30.44 7.19
C LYS A 214 13.45 -30.57 7.33
N SER A 215 14.22 -29.77 6.58
CA SER A 215 15.67 -29.75 6.73
C SER A 215 16.12 -29.16 8.07
N LEU A 216 15.27 -28.35 8.72
CA LEU A 216 15.50 -27.87 10.09
C LEU A 216 15.50 -29.02 11.11
N ASP A 217 14.57 -29.95 10.99
CA ASP A 217 14.44 -31.06 11.95
C ASP A 217 15.73 -31.92 12.02
N ASN A 218 16.34 -32.14 10.88
CA ASN A 218 17.53 -32.95 10.71
C ASN A 218 18.84 -32.17 10.84
N MET A 219 18.77 -30.85 10.98
CA MET A 219 19.96 -30.03 11.18
C MET A 219 20.67 -30.41 12.47
N ARG A 220 21.96 -30.66 12.37
CA ARG A 220 22.79 -31.02 13.53
C ARG A 220 23.43 -29.80 14.15
N ILE A 221 23.11 -29.57 15.41
CA ILE A 221 23.62 -28.47 16.24
C ILE A 221 24.80 -28.96 17.04
N LEU A 222 25.89 -28.23 16.97
CA LEU A 222 27.10 -28.51 17.76
C LEU A 222 26.86 -28.05 19.20
N ILE A 223 27.07 -28.92 20.15
CA ILE A 223 26.98 -28.66 21.60
C ILE A 223 28.39 -28.42 22.20
N PRO A 224 28.48 -27.82 23.40
CA PRO A 224 29.78 -27.50 24.01
C PRO A 224 30.71 -28.68 24.24
N SER A 225 30.19 -29.91 24.38
CA SER A 225 31.00 -31.12 24.46
C SER A 225 31.73 -31.51 23.15
N GLY A 226 31.36 -30.90 22.02
CA GLY A 226 31.87 -31.24 20.70
C GLY A 226 31.00 -32.21 19.90
N ASP A 227 29.96 -32.78 20.53
CA ASP A 227 29.01 -33.64 19.85
C ASP A 227 27.96 -32.85 19.03
N ARG A 228 27.19 -33.57 18.22
CA ARG A 228 26.18 -32.97 17.34
C ARG A 228 24.82 -33.61 17.57
N VAL A 229 23.84 -32.81 17.92
CA VAL A 229 22.45 -33.25 18.23
C VAL A 229 21.48 -32.70 17.17
N PRO A 230 20.51 -33.50 16.69
CA PRO A 230 19.47 -32.98 15.78
C PRO A 230 18.63 -31.86 16.43
N LEU A 231 18.29 -30.82 15.66
CA LEU A 231 17.53 -29.67 16.18
C LEU A 231 16.19 -30.10 16.78
N LYS A 232 15.51 -31.08 16.20
CA LYS A 232 14.23 -31.62 16.71
C LYS A 232 14.26 -32.17 18.15
N GLU A 233 15.43 -32.58 18.63
CA GLU A 233 15.58 -33.11 20.01
C GLU A 233 15.79 -32.01 21.03
N ILE A 234 16.22 -30.82 20.61
CA ILE A 234 16.56 -29.68 21.47
C ILE A 234 15.66 -28.48 21.33
N ALA A 235 14.82 -28.44 20.27
CA ALA A 235 13.96 -27.31 20.01
C ALA A 235 12.66 -27.72 19.31
N SER A 236 11.62 -26.94 19.53
CA SER A 236 10.41 -26.93 18.73
C SER A 236 10.34 -25.63 17.93
N TYR A 237 9.59 -25.62 16.85
CA TYR A 237 9.35 -24.40 16.11
C TYR A 237 7.89 -24.28 15.69
N GLU A 238 7.42 -23.04 15.66
CA GLU A 238 6.09 -22.67 15.19
C GLU A 238 6.24 -21.79 13.96
N ILE A 239 5.43 -22.07 12.93
CA ILE A 239 5.39 -21.21 11.74
C ILE A 239 4.29 -20.19 11.93
N ALA A 240 4.67 -18.93 12.09
CA ALA A 240 3.77 -17.80 12.20
C ALA A 240 4.04 -16.79 11.05
N ARG A 241 3.11 -15.88 10.83
CA ARG A 241 3.38 -14.72 9.98
C ARG A 241 3.85 -13.56 10.86
N GLY A 242 4.95 -12.94 10.46
CA GLY A 242 5.45 -11.71 11.09
C GLY A 242 4.60 -10.50 10.72
N ASP A 243 4.80 -9.38 11.40
CA ASP A 243 4.29 -8.09 10.97
C ASP A 243 5.31 -7.47 9.99
N VAL A 244 4.85 -6.89 8.89
CA VAL A 244 5.71 -6.23 7.87
C VAL A 244 6.12 -4.84 8.35
N ALA A 245 5.13 -4.09 8.83
CA ALA A 245 5.29 -2.77 9.39
C ALA A 245 4.38 -2.60 10.61
N ILE A 246 4.78 -1.77 11.52
CA ILE A 246 3.98 -1.38 12.67
C ILE A 246 3.80 0.13 12.57
N ASN A 247 2.60 0.54 12.16
CA ASN A 247 2.27 1.95 12.02
C ASN A 247 1.70 2.49 13.34
N HIS A 248 2.01 3.75 13.63
CA HIS A 248 1.48 4.47 14.76
C HIS A 248 0.97 5.84 14.31
N LEU A 249 -0.18 6.21 14.80
CA LEU A 249 -0.77 7.53 14.66
C LEU A 249 -1.05 8.06 16.06
N GLU A 250 -0.52 9.25 16.38
CA GLU A 250 -0.66 9.89 17.70
C GLU A 250 -0.22 8.99 18.87
N GLY A 251 0.85 8.20 18.67
CA GLY A 251 1.41 7.31 19.69
C GLY A 251 0.64 6.00 19.90
N ARG A 252 -0.46 5.76 19.21
CA ARG A 252 -1.24 4.52 19.25
C ARG A 252 -1.00 3.70 17.98
N ARG A 253 -1.06 2.39 18.10
CA ARG A 253 -0.94 1.51 16.92
C ARG A 253 -2.10 1.77 15.97
N GLU A 254 -1.77 1.86 14.69
CA GLU A 254 -2.69 2.16 13.60
C GLU A 254 -2.78 1.02 12.62
N ILE A 255 -4.01 0.73 12.16
CA ILE A 255 -4.27 0.01 10.92
C ILE A 255 -5.22 0.85 10.08
N GLN A 256 -4.80 1.21 8.87
CA GLN A 256 -5.58 2.01 7.94
C GLN A 256 -6.18 1.14 6.85
N VAL A 257 -7.44 1.36 6.53
CA VAL A 257 -8.13 0.80 5.38
C VAL A 257 -8.50 1.93 4.44
N SER A 258 -8.18 1.75 3.17
CA SER A 258 -8.44 2.75 2.13
C SER A 258 -9.18 2.10 0.96
N ALA A 259 -10.03 2.89 0.31
CA ALA A 259 -10.72 2.49 -0.91
C ALA A 259 -10.83 3.68 -1.87
N ASP A 260 -10.96 3.39 -3.16
CA ASP A 260 -11.22 4.39 -4.19
C ASP A 260 -12.67 4.31 -4.67
N ILE A 261 -13.19 5.40 -5.22
CA ILE A 261 -14.54 5.47 -5.77
C ILE A 261 -14.51 5.07 -7.24
N LYS A 262 -15.43 4.18 -7.62
CA LYS A 262 -15.50 3.65 -8.98
C LYS A 262 -15.86 4.74 -10.00
N ASP A 263 -16.85 5.55 -9.68
CA ASP A 263 -17.29 6.68 -10.53
C ASP A 263 -17.57 7.93 -9.67
N PRO A 264 -16.57 8.82 -9.52
CA PRO A 264 -16.72 10.05 -8.72
C PRO A 264 -17.70 11.07 -9.35
N LYS A 265 -18.16 10.87 -10.59
CA LYS A 265 -19.19 11.72 -11.18
C LYS A 265 -20.60 11.35 -10.67
N LYS A 266 -20.78 10.10 -10.26
CA LYS A 266 -22.07 9.58 -9.79
C LYS A 266 -22.20 9.55 -8.28
N THR A 267 -21.06 9.49 -7.57
CA THR A 267 -21.06 9.28 -6.12
C THR A 267 -20.04 10.19 -5.47
N SER A 268 -20.49 10.94 -4.48
CA SER A 268 -19.62 11.80 -3.67
C SER A 268 -18.83 10.97 -2.64
N ALA A 269 -17.57 11.36 -2.40
CA ALA A 269 -16.77 10.81 -1.32
C ALA A 269 -17.41 11.07 0.05
N THR A 270 -18.05 12.24 0.21
CA THR A 270 -18.72 12.63 1.44
C THR A 270 -19.89 11.71 1.76
N ASP A 271 -20.75 11.41 0.76
CA ASP A 271 -21.92 10.54 0.96
C ASP A 271 -21.53 9.13 1.39
N ILE A 272 -20.46 8.58 0.75
CA ILE A 272 -19.93 7.26 1.14
C ILE A 272 -19.35 7.30 2.56
N MET A 273 -18.63 8.37 2.91
CA MET A 273 -18.04 8.50 4.24
C MET A 273 -19.13 8.63 5.31
N GLU A 274 -20.22 9.37 5.04
CA GLU A 274 -21.37 9.48 5.93
C GLU A 274 -22.08 8.12 6.11
N GLU A 275 -22.26 7.35 5.05
CA GLU A 275 -22.79 5.98 5.14
C GLU A 275 -21.90 5.09 6.02
N ILE A 276 -20.59 5.15 5.80
CA ILE A 276 -19.64 4.36 6.59
C ILE A 276 -19.67 4.79 8.06
N GLU A 277 -19.65 6.09 8.34
CA GLU A 277 -19.60 6.63 9.70
C GLU A 277 -20.87 6.35 10.48
N ASN A 278 -22.04 6.52 9.85
CA ASN A 278 -23.34 6.45 10.53
C ASN A 278 -23.94 5.04 10.56
N GLU A 279 -23.64 4.18 9.57
CA GLU A 279 -24.26 2.87 9.45
C GLU A 279 -23.28 1.73 9.72
N ILE A 280 -22.11 1.73 9.06
CA ILE A 280 -21.18 0.60 9.10
C ILE A 280 -20.33 0.62 10.38
N MET A 281 -19.78 1.78 10.74
CA MET A 281 -18.85 1.88 11.85
C MET A 281 -19.47 1.58 13.21
N PRO A 282 -20.70 2.04 13.54
CA PRO A 282 -21.32 1.71 14.83
C PRO A 282 -21.53 0.20 15.01
N GLU A 283 -21.92 -0.52 13.95
CA GLU A 283 -22.11 -1.97 14.00
C GLU A 283 -20.80 -2.71 14.29
N ILE A 284 -19.70 -2.26 13.67
CA ILE A 284 -18.39 -2.88 13.84
C ILE A 284 -17.81 -2.54 15.22
N LEU A 285 -17.81 -1.26 15.61
CA LEU A 285 -17.20 -0.81 16.86
C LEU A 285 -17.92 -1.30 18.10
N ALA A 286 -19.23 -1.56 18.02
CA ALA A 286 -19.98 -2.17 19.12
C ALA A 286 -19.40 -3.52 19.58
N LYS A 287 -18.74 -4.24 18.67
CA LYS A 287 -18.07 -5.53 18.94
C LYS A 287 -16.65 -5.37 19.47
N TYR A 288 -16.03 -4.21 19.28
CA TYR A 288 -14.62 -3.95 19.57
C TYR A 288 -14.42 -2.60 20.27
N PRO A 289 -14.81 -2.49 21.54
CA PRO A 289 -14.89 -1.20 22.26
C PRO A 289 -13.53 -0.55 22.55
N THR A 290 -12.41 -1.29 22.43
CA THR A 290 -11.06 -0.73 22.66
C THR A 290 -10.47 -0.06 21.44
N VAL A 291 -11.13 -0.16 20.29
CA VAL A 291 -10.69 0.43 19.01
C VAL A 291 -11.39 1.77 18.81
N THR A 292 -10.61 2.79 18.51
CA THR A 292 -11.11 4.11 18.09
C THR A 292 -10.80 4.32 16.60
N THR A 293 -11.57 5.19 15.96
CA THR A 293 -11.43 5.51 14.55
C THR A 293 -10.99 6.94 14.33
N SER A 294 -10.25 7.16 13.26
CA SER A 294 -9.92 8.46 12.71
C SER A 294 -10.17 8.45 11.21
N PHE A 295 -10.90 9.44 10.73
CA PHE A 295 -11.15 9.59 9.30
C PHE A 295 -10.02 10.41 8.68
N GLU A 296 -9.36 9.83 7.71
CA GLU A 296 -8.15 10.36 7.08
C GLU A 296 -8.38 10.64 5.58
N GLY A 297 -7.31 10.96 4.86
CA GLY A 297 -7.36 11.17 3.42
C GLY A 297 -8.07 12.47 3.03
N GLN A 298 -8.76 12.46 1.90
CA GLN A 298 -9.42 13.65 1.35
C GLN A 298 -10.40 14.30 2.32
N ASN A 299 -11.14 13.50 3.09
CA ASN A 299 -12.13 14.01 4.05
C ASN A 299 -11.48 14.89 5.12
N ARG A 300 -10.36 14.45 5.70
CA ARG A 300 -9.60 15.24 6.69
C ARG A 300 -9.12 16.57 6.12
N GLU A 301 -8.62 16.54 4.89
CA GLU A 301 -8.13 17.78 4.24
C GLU A 301 -9.28 18.73 3.90
N PHE A 302 -10.43 18.23 3.46
CA PHE A 302 -11.63 19.05 3.24
C PHE A 302 -12.16 19.66 4.54
N THR A 303 -12.20 18.90 5.62
CA THR A 303 -12.65 19.43 6.94
C THR A 303 -11.74 20.55 7.41
N LYS A 304 -10.41 20.36 7.33
CA LYS A 304 -9.43 21.42 7.67
C LYS A 304 -9.58 22.66 6.80
N LEU A 305 -9.83 22.47 5.49
CA LEU A 305 -10.07 23.58 4.57
C LEU A 305 -11.34 24.34 4.96
N ASN A 306 -12.45 23.64 5.23
CA ASN A 306 -13.70 24.27 5.62
C ASN A 306 -13.57 25.05 6.92
N ASP A 307 -12.92 24.47 7.93
CA ASP A 307 -12.68 25.13 9.22
C ASP A 307 -11.84 26.40 9.07
N SER A 308 -10.95 26.45 8.07
CA SER A 308 -10.11 27.60 7.78
C SER A 308 -10.81 28.62 6.87
N LEU A 309 -11.66 28.17 5.94
CA LEU A 309 -12.32 29.04 4.96
C LEU A 309 -13.34 29.98 5.61
N ILE A 310 -14.07 29.55 6.63
CA ILE A 310 -15.09 30.39 7.29
C ILE A 310 -14.45 31.66 7.91
N PRO A 311 -13.45 31.58 8.81
CA PRO A 311 -12.84 32.80 9.37
C PRO A 311 -12.10 33.64 8.33
N VAL A 312 -11.40 33.00 7.38
CA VAL A 312 -10.72 33.72 6.30
C VAL A 312 -11.71 34.43 5.39
N GLY A 313 -12.82 33.78 5.03
CA GLY A 313 -13.89 34.36 4.24
C GLY A 313 -14.49 35.61 4.88
N LEU A 314 -14.73 35.58 6.20
CA LEU A 314 -15.20 36.76 6.94
C LEU A 314 -14.21 37.91 6.91
N ILE A 315 -12.91 37.64 7.06
CA ILE A 315 -11.85 38.65 6.96
C ILE A 315 -11.78 39.25 5.55
N VAL A 316 -11.87 38.41 4.51
CA VAL A 316 -11.88 38.85 3.11
C VAL A 316 -13.10 39.73 2.82
N LEU A 317 -14.29 39.33 3.26
CA LEU A 317 -15.50 40.14 3.12
C LEU A 317 -15.37 41.49 3.81
N LEU A 318 -14.80 41.51 5.01
CA LEU A 318 -14.55 42.75 5.74
C LEU A 318 -13.55 43.65 5.02
N LEU A 319 -12.48 43.11 4.46
CA LEU A 319 -11.53 43.87 3.65
C LEU A 319 -12.16 44.42 2.37
N ILE A 320 -12.97 43.61 1.67
CA ILE A 320 -13.72 44.05 0.50
C ILE A 320 -14.66 45.18 0.88
N TYR A 321 -15.40 45.05 1.98
CA TYR A 321 -16.28 46.12 2.48
C TYR A 321 -15.48 47.40 2.75
N ILE A 322 -14.35 47.34 3.41
CA ILE A 322 -13.49 48.51 3.71
C ILE A 322 -13.03 49.20 2.40
N VAL A 323 -12.54 48.44 1.43
CA VAL A 323 -12.07 48.99 0.15
C VAL A 323 -13.21 49.70 -0.59
N ILE A 324 -14.40 49.07 -0.65
CA ILE A 324 -15.56 49.65 -1.31
C ILE A 324 -16.03 50.89 -0.55
N ALA A 325 -16.06 50.89 0.80
CA ALA A 325 -16.44 52.04 1.61
C ALA A 325 -15.51 53.23 1.41
N PHE A 326 -14.20 53.01 1.30
CA PHE A 326 -13.24 54.08 0.96
C PHE A 326 -13.43 54.61 -0.46
N THR A 327 -13.73 53.73 -1.41
CA THR A 327 -13.94 54.14 -2.82
C THR A 327 -15.19 55.02 -2.97
N PHE A 328 -16.31 54.64 -2.35
CA PHE A 328 -17.57 55.37 -2.45
C PHE A 328 -17.74 56.45 -1.37
N ARG A 329 -16.81 56.57 -0.45
CA ARG A 329 -16.86 57.54 0.69
C ARG A 329 -18.19 57.48 1.43
N GLY A 330 -18.77 56.27 1.56
CA GLY A 330 -20.06 56.04 2.23
C GLY A 330 -20.18 54.62 2.77
N TYR A 331 -20.95 54.43 3.83
CA TYR A 331 -21.08 53.12 4.53
C TYR A 331 -22.28 52.29 4.03
N SER A 332 -23.31 52.90 3.45
CA SER A 332 -24.53 52.20 3.02
C SER A 332 -24.41 51.55 1.64
N GLN A 333 -23.66 52.17 0.72
CA GLN A 333 -23.49 51.70 -0.65
C GLN A 333 -22.70 50.37 -0.72
N PRO A 334 -21.61 50.16 0.06
CA PRO A 334 -20.91 48.87 0.12
C PRO A 334 -21.79 47.75 0.63
N LEU A 335 -22.68 48.03 1.56
CA LEU A 335 -23.59 47.05 2.15
C LEU A 335 -24.62 46.54 1.15
N LEU A 336 -25.16 47.47 0.32
CA LEU A 336 -26.05 47.12 -0.79
C LEU A 336 -25.35 46.29 -1.87
N LEU A 337 -24.09 46.61 -2.19
CA LEU A 337 -23.29 45.85 -3.16
C LEU A 337 -22.95 44.45 -2.65
N LEU A 338 -22.64 44.30 -1.37
CA LEU A 338 -22.40 42.96 -0.73
C LEU A 338 -23.67 42.09 -0.72
N PHE A 339 -24.85 42.70 -0.57
CA PHE A 339 -26.13 42.01 -0.62
C PHE A 339 -26.53 41.57 -2.05
N LEU A 340 -25.94 42.14 -3.07
CA LEU A 340 -26.15 41.82 -4.49
C LEU A 340 -25.17 40.74 -5.00
N LEU A 341 -24.16 40.38 -4.22
CA LEU A 341 -23.28 39.26 -4.53
C LEU A 341 -24.04 37.94 -4.38
N PRO A 342 -24.06 37.07 -5.43
CA PRO A 342 -24.76 35.78 -5.43
C PRO A 342 -24.16 34.77 -4.47
#